data_36f4164fa4f6d6f8de39366af7fb4306
#
_entry.id   36f4164fa4f6d6f8de39366af7fb4306
#
_cell.length_a   1.000
_cell.length_b   1.000
_cell.length_c   1.000
_cell.angle_alpha   90.00
_cell.angle_beta   90.00
_cell.angle_gamma   90.00
#
_symmetry.space_group_name_H-M   'P 1'
#
loop_
_entity.id
_entity.type
_entity.pdbx_description
1 polymer ?
#
loop_
_entity_poly.entity_id
_entity_poly.type
_entity_poly.pdbx_seq_one_letter_code
_entity_poly.pdbx_strand_id
1 'polypeptide(L)'
;PCEIDAIRKAAEITRDGILAMMRASKPGLYEYQYKAEFDYALAQHGCLAPAFPSIISAGQNNFCIHYYSYTGRAEDGDMILNDVGAQYDHLFNDVSRGFPCNGTFSERQRRLYTCAYNTSQHMFSTIRPGMKMADVDRLGREFNFGQRKALGLCDRYEDVGRYIWHGGAHHAGWDTHDEVEAEIVQPNMVFCVDIGIYCEEWGIGFRVEDNCLVTEQGC
;
A
#
# COMPACT_ATOMS: atom_id res chain seq x y z
N PRO A 1 24.18 5.52 -1.75
CA PRO A 1 23.74 6.55 -0.79
C PRO A 1 22.79 7.56 -1.45
N CYS A 2 23.15 8.16 -2.62
CA CYS A 2 22.31 9.18 -3.27
C CYS A 2 20.94 8.66 -3.70
N GLU A 3 20.83 7.42 -4.19
CA GLU A 3 19.55 6.79 -4.56
C GLU A 3 18.65 6.60 -3.32
N ILE A 4 19.22 6.14 -2.21
CA ILE A 4 18.48 6.00 -0.95
C ILE A 4 17.97 7.36 -0.45
N ASP A 5 18.78 8.41 -0.58
CA ASP A 5 18.37 9.76 -0.18
C ASP A 5 17.26 10.30 -1.09
N ALA A 6 17.33 10.01 -2.40
CA ALA A 6 16.30 10.38 -3.36
C ALA A 6 14.97 9.65 -3.07
N ILE A 7 14.99 8.34 -2.82
CA ILE A 7 13.80 7.56 -2.45
C ILE A 7 13.20 8.07 -1.14
N ARG A 8 14.02 8.40 -0.14
CA ARG A 8 13.55 9.01 1.11
C ARG A 8 12.86 10.35 0.88
N LYS A 9 13.43 11.16 -0.04
CA LYS A 9 12.80 12.43 -0.40
C LYS A 9 11.48 12.23 -1.13
N ALA A 10 11.41 11.29 -2.04
CA ALA A 10 10.15 10.89 -2.69
C ALA A 10 9.11 10.41 -1.64
N ALA A 11 9.54 9.64 -0.63
CA ALA A 11 8.67 9.18 0.46
C ALA A 11 8.12 10.33 1.32
N GLU A 12 8.92 11.36 1.61
CA GLU A 12 8.44 12.58 2.30
C GLU A 12 7.35 13.29 1.49
N ILE A 13 7.56 13.45 0.18
CA ILE A 13 6.59 14.09 -0.72
C ILE A 13 5.31 13.26 -0.79
N THR A 14 5.42 11.95 -0.94
CA THR A 14 4.27 11.01 -0.95
C THR A 14 3.47 11.10 0.34
N ARG A 15 4.16 11.09 1.49
CA ARG A 15 3.51 11.25 2.81
C ARG A 15 2.69 12.54 2.88
N ASP A 16 3.25 13.65 2.43
CA ASP A 16 2.57 14.95 2.49
C ASP A 16 1.33 14.96 1.59
N GLY A 17 1.40 14.29 0.43
CA GLY A 17 0.25 14.08 -0.46
C GLY A 17 -0.85 13.22 0.16
N ILE A 18 -0.49 12.10 0.78
CA ILE A 18 -1.45 11.23 1.48
C ILE A 18 -2.11 11.98 2.65
N LEU A 19 -1.34 12.75 3.42
CA LEU A 19 -1.88 13.55 4.52
C LEU A 19 -2.81 14.66 4.02
N ALA A 20 -2.56 15.24 2.84
CA ALA A 20 -3.47 16.22 2.23
C ALA A 20 -4.81 15.55 1.89
N MET A 21 -4.79 14.38 1.24
CA MET A 21 -6.01 13.61 0.99
C MET A 21 -6.79 13.28 2.27
N MET A 22 -6.11 12.81 3.31
CA MET A 22 -6.75 12.47 4.58
C MET A 22 -7.40 13.70 5.25
N ARG A 23 -6.74 14.86 5.21
CA ARG A 23 -7.28 16.11 5.79
C ARG A 23 -8.50 16.65 5.04
N ALA A 24 -8.50 16.50 3.71
CA ALA A 24 -9.62 16.92 2.87
C ALA A 24 -10.80 15.93 2.93
N SER A 25 -10.56 14.69 3.38
CA SER A 25 -11.52 13.59 3.31
C SER A 25 -12.79 13.86 4.08
N LYS A 26 -13.91 13.61 3.43
CA LYS A 26 -15.27 13.62 4.00
C LYS A 26 -16.22 12.86 3.09
N PRO A 27 -17.35 12.37 3.61
CA PRO A 27 -18.41 11.81 2.78
C PRO A 27 -18.86 12.79 1.69
N GLY A 28 -19.13 12.27 0.52
CA GLY A 28 -19.60 13.05 -0.63
C GLY A 28 -18.51 13.53 -1.57
N LEU A 29 -17.22 13.39 -1.23
CA LEU A 29 -16.13 13.70 -2.17
C LEU A 29 -16.07 12.66 -3.29
N TYR A 30 -15.75 13.11 -4.50
CA TYR A 30 -15.43 12.25 -5.63
C TYR A 30 -13.95 11.83 -5.61
N GLU A 31 -13.65 10.68 -6.17
CA GLU A 31 -12.30 10.11 -6.23
C GLU A 31 -11.30 11.06 -6.93
N TYR A 32 -11.73 11.78 -8.01
CA TYR A 32 -10.89 12.80 -8.64
C TYR A 32 -10.53 13.97 -7.72
N GLN A 33 -11.33 14.25 -6.68
CA GLN A 33 -11.01 15.30 -5.72
C GLN A 33 -9.88 14.88 -4.78
N TYR A 34 -9.86 13.62 -4.33
CA TYR A 34 -8.71 13.07 -3.59
C TYR A 34 -7.44 13.10 -4.46
N LYS A 35 -7.57 12.74 -5.76
CA LYS A 35 -6.45 12.83 -6.69
C LYS A 35 -5.93 14.26 -6.81
N ALA A 36 -6.82 15.25 -6.91
CA ALA A 36 -6.45 16.66 -6.99
C ALA A 36 -5.68 17.13 -5.74
N GLU A 37 -6.07 16.69 -4.54
CA GLU A 37 -5.33 16.98 -3.30
C GLU A 37 -3.92 16.40 -3.31
N PHE A 38 -3.78 15.15 -3.78
CA PHE A 38 -2.47 14.51 -3.93
C PHE A 38 -1.61 15.25 -4.94
N ASP A 39 -2.10 15.47 -6.16
CA ASP A 39 -1.36 16.15 -7.24
C ASP A 39 -0.94 17.59 -6.83
N TYR A 40 -1.82 18.30 -6.12
CA TYR A 40 -1.51 19.63 -5.60
C TYR A 40 -0.37 19.58 -4.59
N ALA A 41 -0.40 18.64 -3.66
CA ALA A 41 0.66 18.48 -2.67
C ALA A 41 2.00 18.15 -3.35
N LEU A 42 2.03 17.26 -4.34
CA LEU A 42 3.23 16.96 -5.13
C LEU A 42 3.80 18.23 -5.80
N ALA A 43 2.93 19.01 -6.42
CA ALA A 43 3.33 20.24 -7.11
C ALA A 43 3.95 21.29 -6.17
N GLN A 44 3.52 21.37 -4.91
CA GLN A 44 4.14 22.24 -3.89
C GLN A 44 5.60 21.87 -3.59
N HIS A 45 5.99 20.62 -3.82
CA HIS A 45 7.37 20.14 -3.70
C HIS A 45 8.15 20.17 -5.03
N GLY A 46 7.55 20.70 -6.10
CA GLY A 46 8.14 20.70 -7.44
C GLY A 46 8.08 19.34 -8.16
N CYS A 47 7.39 18.37 -7.61
CA CYS A 47 7.11 17.09 -8.26
C CYS A 47 5.87 17.27 -9.16
N LEU A 48 6.10 17.44 -10.46
CA LEU A 48 5.02 17.80 -11.42
C LEU A 48 4.23 16.60 -11.94
N ALA A 49 4.67 15.40 -11.67
CA ALA A 49 3.97 14.17 -12.02
C ALA A 49 4.20 13.13 -10.93
N PRO A 50 3.20 12.28 -10.64
CA PRO A 50 3.40 11.13 -9.75
C PRO A 50 4.40 10.13 -10.36
N ALA A 51 4.92 9.24 -9.54
CA ALA A 51 5.83 8.17 -9.97
C ALA A 51 5.14 7.23 -10.99
N PHE A 52 3.87 6.95 -10.76
CA PHE A 52 3.01 6.11 -11.59
C PHE A 52 1.57 6.66 -11.60
N PRO A 53 0.70 6.19 -12.50
CA PRO A 53 -0.71 6.57 -12.45
C PRO A 53 -1.33 6.23 -11.10
N SER A 54 -1.71 7.26 -10.33
CA SER A 54 -2.26 7.10 -8.97
C SER A 54 -3.50 6.20 -8.98
N ILE A 55 -3.59 5.26 -8.06
CA ILE A 55 -4.81 4.49 -7.83
C ILE A 55 -5.53 5.12 -6.65
N ILE A 56 -6.73 5.64 -6.89
CA ILE A 56 -7.54 6.26 -5.84
C ILE A 56 -8.99 5.84 -6.06
N SER A 57 -9.54 5.15 -5.08
CA SER A 57 -10.87 4.57 -5.17
C SER A 57 -11.62 4.65 -3.83
N ALA A 58 -12.95 4.53 -3.89
CA ALA A 58 -13.85 4.58 -2.75
C ALA A 58 -14.83 3.40 -2.77
N GLY A 59 -15.09 2.83 -1.60
CA GLY A 59 -16.13 1.81 -1.42
C GLY A 59 -15.95 0.60 -2.34
N GLN A 60 -16.92 0.32 -3.21
CA GLN A 60 -16.90 -0.83 -4.11
C GLN A 60 -15.80 -0.76 -5.19
N ASN A 61 -15.36 0.43 -5.56
CA ASN A 61 -14.29 0.60 -6.54
C ASN A 61 -12.93 0.08 -6.01
N ASN A 62 -12.79 -0.09 -4.69
CA ASN A 62 -11.59 -0.66 -4.06
C ASN A 62 -11.33 -2.12 -4.46
N PHE A 63 -12.33 -2.81 -5.03
CA PHE A 63 -12.19 -4.18 -5.55
C PHE A 63 -11.66 -4.24 -6.99
N CYS A 64 -11.33 -3.11 -7.59
CA CYS A 64 -10.54 -3.02 -8.81
C CYS A 64 -9.10 -2.64 -8.45
N ILE A 65 -8.16 -3.58 -8.53
CA ILE A 65 -6.77 -3.41 -8.06
C ILE A 65 -6.10 -2.20 -8.71
N HIS A 66 -6.27 -2.02 -10.03
CA HIS A 66 -5.74 -0.90 -10.81
C HIS A 66 -6.87 0.00 -11.30
N TYR A 67 -7.47 0.78 -10.40
CA TYR A 67 -8.60 1.64 -10.69
C TYR A 67 -8.14 3.06 -11.05
N TYR A 68 -8.45 3.50 -12.27
CA TYR A 68 -8.02 4.79 -12.83
C TYR A 68 -9.17 5.68 -13.33
N SER A 69 -10.42 5.33 -13.07
CA SER A 69 -11.57 6.10 -13.56
C SER A 69 -11.86 7.36 -12.75
N TYR A 70 -11.62 7.32 -11.44
CA TYR A 70 -11.80 8.43 -10.49
C TYR A 70 -13.21 9.04 -10.48
N THR A 71 -14.23 8.31 -10.90
CA THR A 71 -15.61 8.83 -11.04
C THR A 71 -16.53 8.47 -9.88
N GLY A 72 -16.08 7.59 -9.00
CA GLY A 72 -16.84 7.20 -7.81
C GLY A 72 -16.94 8.34 -6.80
N ARG A 73 -17.98 8.27 -5.97
CA ARG A 73 -18.22 9.19 -4.88
C ARG A 73 -18.17 8.43 -3.56
N ALA A 74 -17.40 8.93 -2.60
CA ALA A 74 -17.30 8.33 -1.28
C ALA A 74 -18.60 8.53 -0.49
N GLU A 75 -19.26 7.45 -0.11
CA GLU A 75 -20.40 7.47 0.78
C GLU A 75 -19.95 7.37 2.25
N ASP A 76 -20.81 7.79 3.19
CA ASP A 76 -20.44 7.75 4.59
C ASP A 76 -20.10 6.34 5.07
N GLY A 77 -18.92 6.18 5.65
CA GLY A 77 -18.38 4.88 6.08
C GLY A 77 -17.59 4.11 5.01
N ASP A 78 -17.50 4.59 3.78
CA ASP A 78 -16.65 3.97 2.77
C ASP A 78 -15.16 4.05 3.15
N MET A 79 -14.42 2.98 2.85
CA MET A 79 -12.95 3.05 2.82
C MET A 79 -12.50 3.75 1.54
N ILE A 80 -11.58 4.67 1.69
CA ILE A 80 -10.76 5.19 0.59
C ILE A 80 -9.52 4.31 0.51
N LEU A 81 -9.24 3.80 -0.67
CA LEU A 81 -7.97 3.19 -1.02
C LEU A 81 -7.19 4.19 -1.84
N ASN A 82 -5.96 4.46 -1.46
CA ASN A 82 -5.02 5.16 -2.32
C ASN A 82 -3.72 4.35 -2.39
N ASP A 83 -3.19 4.27 -3.59
CA ASP A 83 -1.92 3.67 -3.93
C ASP A 83 -1.22 4.66 -4.85
N VAL A 84 -0.22 5.33 -4.29
CA VAL A 84 0.33 6.57 -4.82
C VAL A 84 1.81 6.69 -4.53
N GLY A 85 2.54 7.37 -5.39
CA GLY A 85 3.95 7.62 -5.22
C GLY A 85 4.40 8.93 -5.85
N ALA A 86 5.32 9.61 -5.19
CA ALA A 86 6.09 10.68 -5.77
C ALA A 86 7.39 10.14 -6.38
N GLN A 87 7.99 10.92 -7.26
CA GLN A 87 9.34 10.68 -7.76
C GLN A 87 10.26 11.83 -7.36
N TYR A 88 11.52 11.51 -7.12
CA TYR A 88 12.58 12.49 -6.91
C TYR A 88 13.88 11.97 -7.54
N ASP A 89 14.54 12.79 -8.37
CA ASP A 89 15.71 12.38 -9.16
C ASP A 89 15.50 11.07 -9.93
N HIS A 90 14.29 10.92 -10.53
CA HIS A 90 13.84 9.74 -11.28
C HIS A 90 13.69 8.45 -10.46
N LEU A 91 13.79 8.51 -9.16
CA LEU A 91 13.56 7.37 -8.27
C LEU A 91 12.17 7.46 -7.64
N PHE A 92 11.50 6.31 -7.58
CA PHE A 92 10.10 6.19 -7.24
C PHE A 92 9.93 5.79 -5.77
N ASN A 93 8.85 6.29 -5.20
CA ASN A 93 8.29 5.80 -3.95
C ASN A 93 6.91 5.23 -4.24
N ASP A 94 6.56 4.17 -3.55
CA ASP A 94 5.28 3.48 -3.69
C ASP A 94 4.68 3.23 -2.31
N VAL A 95 3.47 3.77 -2.07
CA VAL A 95 2.81 3.69 -0.77
C VAL A 95 1.31 3.55 -0.96
N SER A 96 0.75 2.51 -0.37
CA SER A 96 -0.70 2.37 -0.26
C SER A 96 -1.21 2.63 1.15
N ARG A 97 -2.33 3.33 1.24
CA ARG A 97 -3.07 3.53 2.50
C ARG A 97 -4.56 3.35 2.29
N GLY A 98 -5.19 2.72 3.28
CA GLY A 98 -6.65 2.69 3.41
C GLY A 98 -7.11 3.52 4.61
N PHE A 99 -8.15 4.33 4.44
CA PHE A 99 -8.76 5.06 5.54
C PHE A 99 -10.25 5.28 5.31
N PRO A 100 -11.08 5.36 6.37
CA PRO A 100 -12.50 5.67 6.20
C PRO A 100 -12.69 7.14 5.82
N CYS A 101 -13.55 7.40 4.83
CA CYS A 101 -13.76 8.77 4.31
C CYS A 101 -14.26 9.76 5.38
N ASN A 102 -14.95 9.28 6.41
CA ASN A 102 -15.45 10.07 7.53
C ASN A 102 -14.47 10.16 8.73
N GLY A 103 -13.25 9.61 8.59
CA GLY A 103 -12.23 9.62 9.62
C GLY A 103 -12.44 8.63 10.78
N THR A 104 -13.48 7.79 10.74
CA THR A 104 -13.80 6.86 11.83
C THR A 104 -13.92 5.41 11.33
N PHE A 105 -13.01 4.56 11.78
CA PHE A 105 -13.07 3.13 11.46
C PHE A 105 -14.28 2.46 12.14
N SER A 106 -15.10 1.76 11.37
CA SER A 106 -16.00 0.76 11.92
C SER A 106 -15.23 -0.39 12.56
N GLU A 107 -15.87 -1.20 13.40
CA GLU A 107 -15.22 -2.35 14.04
C GLU A 107 -14.66 -3.35 13.00
N ARG A 108 -15.40 -3.64 11.91
CA ARG A 108 -14.95 -4.52 10.84
C ARG A 108 -13.76 -3.95 10.08
N GLN A 109 -13.80 -2.67 9.72
CA GLN A 109 -12.69 -1.98 9.07
C GLN A 109 -11.44 -2.01 9.93
N ARG A 110 -11.57 -1.67 11.22
CA ARG A 110 -10.46 -1.67 12.16
C ARG A 110 -9.81 -3.06 12.30
N ARG A 111 -10.62 -4.12 12.39
CA ARG A 111 -10.11 -5.51 12.47
C ARG A 111 -9.32 -5.89 11.23
N LEU A 112 -9.84 -5.62 10.04
CA LEU A 112 -9.14 -5.91 8.79
C LEU A 112 -7.88 -5.05 8.63
N TYR A 113 -7.97 -3.76 8.97
CA TYR A 113 -6.81 -2.86 8.91
C TYR A 113 -5.70 -3.30 9.87
N THR A 114 -6.05 -3.68 11.10
CA THR A 114 -5.09 -4.23 12.06
C THR A 114 -4.45 -5.51 11.55
N CYS A 115 -5.22 -6.37 10.86
CA CYS A 115 -4.69 -7.58 10.22
C CYS A 115 -3.62 -7.25 9.16
N ALA A 116 -3.91 -6.30 8.25
CA ALA A 116 -2.94 -5.86 7.23
C ALA A 116 -1.71 -5.21 7.88
N TYR A 117 -1.90 -4.29 8.81
CA TYR A 117 -0.83 -3.61 9.52
C TYR A 117 0.08 -4.58 10.27
N ASN A 118 -0.49 -5.52 11.04
CA ASN A 118 0.30 -6.53 11.74
C ASN A 118 1.09 -7.42 10.77
N THR A 119 0.50 -7.75 9.60
CA THR A 119 1.20 -8.53 8.57
C THR A 119 2.39 -7.75 8.03
N SER A 120 2.23 -6.48 7.69
CA SER A 120 3.31 -5.61 7.25
C SER A 120 4.42 -5.49 8.30
N GLN A 121 4.07 -5.26 9.58
CA GLN A 121 5.04 -5.18 10.68
C GLN A 121 5.78 -6.51 10.89
N HIS A 122 5.07 -7.65 10.76
CA HIS A 122 5.70 -8.96 10.83
C HIS A 122 6.72 -9.15 9.71
N MET A 123 6.38 -8.78 8.47
CA MET A 123 7.30 -8.85 7.34
C MET A 123 8.55 -7.99 7.58
N PHE A 124 8.40 -6.71 7.93
CA PHE A 124 9.54 -5.83 8.25
C PHE A 124 10.43 -6.40 9.36
N SER A 125 9.84 -6.95 10.41
CA SER A 125 10.60 -7.54 11.52
C SER A 125 11.33 -8.84 11.17
N THR A 126 10.94 -9.50 10.07
CA THR A 126 11.43 -10.86 9.73
C THR A 126 12.36 -10.87 8.52
N ILE A 127 12.15 -9.96 7.56
CA ILE A 127 12.95 -9.89 6.33
C ILE A 127 14.43 -9.64 6.66
N ARG A 128 15.31 -10.47 6.10
CA ARG A 128 16.77 -10.42 6.31
C ARG A 128 17.52 -10.70 5.02
N PRO A 129 18.74 -10.16 4.86
CA PRO A 129 19.62 -10.60 3.79
C PRO A 129 19.80 -12.11 3.76
N GLY A 130 19.85 -12.69 2.57
CA GLY A 130 19.96 -14.13 2.36
C GLY A 130 18.62 -14.87 2.19
N MET A 131 17.48 -14.23 2.46
CA MET A 131 16.16 -14.80 2.16
C MET A 131 15.91 -14.80 0.65
N LYS A 132 15.12 -15.77 0.17
CA LYS A 132 14.61 -15.73 -1.21
C LYS A 132 13.43 -14.75 -1.27
N MET A 133 13.34 -13.98 -2.37
CA MET A 133 12.19 -13.08 -2.59
C MET A 133 10.85 -13.82 -2.58
N ALA A 134 10.80 -15.03 -3.13
CA ALA A 134 9.60 -15.88 -3.06
C ALA A 134 9.18 -16.25 -1.62
N ASP A 135 10.13 -16.32 -0.69
CA ASP A 135 9.83 -16.59 0.72
C ASP A 135 9.28 -15.35 1.44
N VAL A 136 9.60 -14.15 0.96
CA VAL A 136 9.06 -12.90 1.50
C VAL A 136 7.53 -12.83 1.29
N ASP A 137 7.04 -13.13 0.09
CA ASP A 137 5.59 -13.18 -0.18
C ASP A 137 4.90 -14.27 0.66
N ARG A 138 5.49 -15.47 0.70
CA ARG A 138 4.96 -16.58 1.49
C ARG A 138 4.85 -16.23 2.98
N LEU A 139 5.85 -15.57 3.54
CA LEU A 139 5.86 -15.11 4.94
C LEU A 139 4.64 -14.23 5.25
N GLY A 140 4.37 -13.25 4.37
CA GLY A 140 3.20 -12.38 4.51
C GLY A 140 1.89 -13.15 4.45
N ARG A 141 1.73 -14.06 3.48
CA ARG A 141 0.51 -14.87 3.32
C ARG A 141 0.25 -15.80 4.51
N GLU A 142 1.28 -16.48 5.02
CA GLU A 142 1.18 -17.38 6.16
C GLU A 142 0.76 -16.64 7.43
N PHE A 143 1.39 -15.49 7.72
CA PHE A 143 1.04 -14.68 8.87
C PHE A 143 -0.38 -14.10 8.76
N ASN A 144 -0.73 -13.58 7.58
CA ASN A 144 -2.05 -13.02 7.31
C ASN A 144 -3.17 -14.08 7.45
N PHE A 145 -2.90 -15.32 7.03
CA PHE A 145 -3.82 -16.45 7.27
C PHE A 145 -4.13 -16.62 8.76
N GLY A 146 -3.10 -16.63 9.61
CA GLY A 146 -3.28 -16.74 11.06
C GLY A 146 -4.16 -15.64 11.63
N GLN A 147 -3.96 -14.39 11.18
CA GLN A 147 -4.77 -13.24 11.58
C GLN A 147 -6.24 -13.40 11.16
N ARG A 148 -6.52 -13.84 9.93
CA ARG A 148 -7.89 -14.02 9.42
C ARG A 148 -8.61 -15.20 10.00
N LYS A 149 -7.89 -16.28 10.28
CA LYS A 149 -8.43 -17.43 11.02
C LYS A 149 -8.93 -16.99 12.38
N ALA A 150 -8.18 -16.14 13.08
CA ALA A 150 -8.61 -15.56 14.35
C ALA A 150 -9.84 -14.65 14.24
N LEU A 151 -10.10 -14.09 13.06
CA LEU A 151 -11.30 -13.31 12.77
C LEU A 151 -12.50 -14.16 12.30
N GLY A 152 -12.31 -15.48 12.10
CA GLY A 152 -13.34 -16.38 11.58
C GLY A 152 -13.65 -16.18 10.09
N LEU A 153 -12.73 -15.59 9.32
CA LEU A 153 -12.91 -15.33 7.89
C LEU A 153 -12.43 -16.49 7.01
N CYS A 154 -11.44 -17.26 7.44
CA CYS A 154 -10.99 -18.44 6.72
C CYS A 154 -10.52 -19.53 7.68
N ASP A 155 -10.81 -20.78 7.36
CA ASP A 155 -10.43 -21.95 8.16
C ASP A 155 -9.20 -22.68 7.60
N ARG A 156 -8.97 -22.57 6.29
CA ARG A 156 -7.90 -23.26 5.55
C ARG A 156 -7.00 -22.24 4.86
N TYR A 157 -5.72 -22.58 4.73
CA TYR A 157 -4.73 -21.72 4.08
C TYR A 157 -5.07 -21.43 2.61
N GLU A 158 -5.65 -22.38 1.90
CA GLU A 158 -6.07 -22.24 0.50
C GLU A 158 -7.11 -21.13 0.30
N ASP A 159 -7.87 -20.79 1.34
CA ASP A 159 -8.89 -19.75 1.29
C ASP A 159 -8.30 -18.33 1.35
N VAL A 160 -7.01 -18.18 1.66
CA VAL A 160 -6.31 -16.87 1.73
C VAL A 160 -6.41 -16.10 0.41
N GLY A 161 -6.34 -16.80 -0.72
CA GLY A 161 -6.47 -16.20 -2.06
C GLY A 161 -7.80 -15.48 -2.33
N ARG A 162 -8.83 -15.73 -1.53
CA ARG A 162 -10.11 -14.99 -1.61
C ARG A 162 -9.97 -13.53 -1.15
N TYR A 163 -8.96 -13.23 -0.36
CA TYR A 163 -8.76 -11.93 0.28
C TYR A 163 -7.47 -11.24 -0.13
N ILE A 164 -6.43 -11.99 -0.57
CA ILE A 164 -5.16 -11.46 -1.08
C ILE A 164 -5.09 -11.74 -2.57
N TRP A 165 -5.20 -10.70 -3.37
CA TRP A 165 -5.34 -10.83 -4.83
C TRP A 165 -4.04 -10.55 -5.59
N HIS A 166 -2.99 -10.11 -4.93
CA HIS A 166 -1.68 -9.81 -5.52
C HIS A 166 -0.54 -10.28 -4.63
N GLY A 167 0.69 -10.13 -5.10
CA GLY A 167 1.90 -10.41 -4.30
C GLY A 167 2.05 -9.42 -3.14
N GLY A 168 2.69 -9.87 -2.07
CA GLY A 168 2.92 -9.05 -0.87
C GLY A 168 4.24 -8.28 -0.89
N ALA A 169 5.04 -8.38 -1.97
CA ALA A 169 6.27 -7.61 -2.13
C ALA A 169 6.69 -7.53 -3.60
N HIS A 170 7.23 -6.39 -4.01
CA HIS A 170 7.87 -6.17 -5.32
C HIS A 170 8.99 -5.15 -5.20
N HIS A 171 9.96 -5.18 -6.12
CA HIS A 171 11.02 -4.19 -6.17
C HIS A 171 10.47 -2.85 -6.66
N ALA A 172 11.04 -1.76 -6.15
CA ALA A 172 10.79 -0.40 -6.60
C ALA A 172 12.11 0.38 -6.66
N GLY A 173 12.22 1.26 -7.63
CA GLY A 173 13.44 2.05 -7.85
C GLY A 173 13.27 3.03 -9.00
N TRP A 174 13.76 2.68 -10.18
CA TRP A 174 13.55 3.43 -11.41
C TRP A 174 12.14 3.22 -12.00
N ASP A 175 11.49 2.14 -11.59
CA ASP A 175 10.10 1.85 -11.94
C ASP A 175 9.35 1.40 -10.67
N THR A 176 8.02 1.47 -10.70
CA THR A 176 7.13 1.00 -9.63
C THR A 176 7.30 -0.50 -9.40
N HIS A 177 7.36 -1.27 -10.47
CA HIS A 177 7.71 -2.69 -10.47
C HIS A 177 9.06 -2.87 -11.16
N ASP A 178 10.11 -2.50 -10.46
CA ASP A 178 11.46 -2.52 -11.02
C ASP A 178 11.96 -3.96 -11.23
N GLU A 179 12.63 -4.20 -12.36
CA GLU A 179 13.18 -5.52 -12.67
C GLU A 179 14.52 -5.71 -11.99
N VAL A 180 14.62 -6.73 -11.14
CA VAL A 180 15.86 -7.11 -10.45
C VAL A 180 16.13 -8.59 -10.68
N GLU A 181 17.29 -8.92 -11.25
CA GLU A 181 17.69 -10.32 -11.49
C GLU A 181 17.96 -11.11 -10.19
N ALA A 182 18.12 -10.42 -9.07
CA ALA A 182 18.49 -11.07 -7.81
C ALA A 182 17.30 -11.77 -7.15
N GLU A 183 17.37 -13.08 -7.06
CA GLU A 183 16.39 -13.91 -6.35
C GLU A 183 16.55 -13.85 -4.81
N ILE A 184 17.67 -13.35 -4.33
CA ILE A 184 18.05 -13.33 -2.92
C ILE A 184 18.10 -11.89 -2.41
N VAL A 185 17.42 -11.64 -1.29
CA VAL A 185 17.44 -10.36 -0.58
C VAL A 185 18.87 -10.00 -0.17
N GLN A 186 19.31 -8.81 -0.53
CA GLN A 186 20.65 -8.28 -0.24
C GLN A 186 20.57 -6.93 0.46
N PRO A 187 21.60 -6.53 1.23
CA PRO A 187 21.70 -5.18 1.77
C PRO A 187 21.65 -4.11 0.65
N ASN A 188 21.04 -2.99 0.95
CA ASN A 188 20.77 -1.84 0.05
C ASN A 188 19.68 -2.08 -1.00
N MET A 189 19.01 -3.23 -1.02
CA MET A 189 17.80 -3.40 -1.81
C MET A 189 16.67 -2.54 -1.24
N VAL A 190 15.85 -1.99 -2.12
CA VAL A 190 14.58 -1.35 -1.80
C VAL A 190 13.47 -2.11 -2.50
N PHE A 191 12.45 -2.46 -1.75
CA PHE A 191 11.23 -3.06 -2.29
C PHE A 191 10.03 -2.69 -1.43
N CYS A 192 8.84 -2.84 -1.98
CA CYS A 192 7.59 -2.59 -1.30
C CYS A 192 7.16 -3.82 -0.51
N VAL A 193 6.63 -3.61 0.67
CA VAL A 193 5.82 -4.59 1.41
C VAL A 193 4.38 -4.15 1.28
N ASP A 194 3.63 -4.82 0.39
CA ASP A 194 2.29 -4.44 -0.04
C ASP A 194 1.25 -5.47 0.43
N ILE A 195 0.44 -5.09 1.40
CA ILE A 195 -0.57 -5.94 2.02
C ILE A 195 -1.97 -5.47 1.63
N GLY A 196 -2.50 -6.06 0.56
CA GLY A 196 -3.91 -5.89 0.17
C GLY A 196 -4.85 -6.81 0.93
N ILE A 197 -5.97 -6.28 1.35
CA ILE A 197 -7.10 -7.05 1.89
C ILE A 197 -8.39 -6.66 1.15
N TYR A 198 -9.04 -7.65 0.56
CA TYR A 198 -10.26 -7.50 -0.22
C TYR A 198 -11.32 -8.46 0.33
N CYS A 199 -12.14 -7.97 1.26
CA CYS A 199 -13.20 -8.75 1.91
C CYS A 199 -14.55 -8.38 1.30
N GLU A 200 -14.95 -9.12 0.26
CA GLU A 200 -16.21 -8.89 -0.47
C GLU A 200 -17.43 -9.07 0.46
N GLU A 201 -17.38 -10.04 1.37
CA GLU A 201 -18.47 -10.33 2.31
C GLU A 201 -18.77 -9.14 3.24
N TRP A 202 -17.80 -8.29 3.49
CA TRP A 202 -17.95 -7.09 4.31
C TRP A 202 -17.97 -5.81 3.48
N GLY A 203 -17.75 -5.89 2.17
CA GLY A 203 -17.65 -4.72 1.29
C GLY A 203 -16.43 -3.83 1.61
N ILE A 204 -15.33 -4.41 2.11
CA ILE A 204 -14.17 -3.68 2.58
C ILE A 204 -12.93 -4.14 1.79
N GLY A 205 -12.36 -3.22 1.01
CA GLY A 205 -11.10 -3.42 0.29
C GLY A 205 -10.14 -2.27 0.55
N PHE A 206 -8.85 -2.55 0.73
CA PHE A 206 -7.77 -1.56 0.89
C PHE A 206 -6.39 -2.23 0.82
N ARG A 207 -5.33 -1.39 0.75
CA ARG A 207 -3.93 -1.80 0.88
C ARG A 207 -3.24 -1.03 2.01
N VAL A 208 -2.21 -1.65 2.57
CA VAL A 208 -1.20 -1.05 3.46
C VAL A 208 0.15 -1.42 2.91
N GLU A 209 0.88 -0.45 2.41
CA GLU A 209 2.14 -0.65 1.71
C GLU A 209 3.14 0.42 2.10
N ASP A 210 4.38 0.00 2.28
CA ASP A 210 5.52 0.87 2.52
C ASP A 210 6.77 0.34 1.84
N ASN A 211 7.69 1.24 1.48
CA ASN A 211 9.01 0.84 1.01
C ASN A 211 9.88 0.31 2.17
N CYS A 212 10.59 -0.76 1.89
CA CYS A 212 11.57 -1.37 2.77
C CYS A 212 12.98 -1.12 2.23
N LEU A 213 13.84 -0.53 3.03
CA LEU A 213 15.28 -0.50 2.79
C LEU A 213 15.94 -1.63 3.60
N VAL A 214 16.52 -2.59 2.91
CA VAL A 214 17.24 -3.70 3.55
C VAL A 214 18.61 -3.23 4.02
N THR A 215 18.89 -3.38 5.31
CA THR A 215 20.21 -3.17 5.92
C THR A 215 20.92 -4.50 6.16
N GLU A 216 22.16 -4.49 6.64
CA GLU A 216 22.86 -5.71 7.08
C GLU A 216 22.10 -6.48 8.17
N GLN A 217 21.25 -5.82 8.95
CA GLN A 217 20.45 -6.40 10.04
C GLN A 217 19.02 -6.75 9.62
N GLY A 218 18.58 -6.33 8.43
CA GLY A 218 17.23 -6.50 7.90
C GLY A 218 16.54 -5.16 7.61
N CYS A 219 15.21 -5.18 7.52
CA CYS A 219 14.40 -3.97 7.30
C CYS A 219 14.24 -3.13 8.55
#